data_a0d1996091724da37b45390f269975b7
#
_entry.id   a0d1996091724da37b45390f269975b7
#
_cell.length_a   1.000
_cell.length_b   1.000
_cell.length_c   1.000
_cell.angle_alpha   90.00
_cell.angle_beta   90.00
_cell.angle_gamma   90.00
#
_symmetry.space_group_name_H-M   'P 1'
#
loop_
_entity.id
_entity.type
_entity.pdbx_description
1 polymer ?
#
loop_
_entity_poly.entity_id
_entity_poly.type
_entity_poly.pdbx_seq_one_letter_code
_entity_poly.pdbx_strand_id
1 'polypeptide(L)'
;KFKTLIIKFLYPFEISKENLACMCMLPRLLINTSEKFRKEDEFQKEFLRNYILNFSYNRIELVKQCFYCFNLVVPAPKEIDEDFLENTVKFFIETIYKPNVKNGEFDLDQFTREKECLKIGINNSKRNINGYSIQRVYELIDDTGYLKMDLYNYAEQLDTLTPSDVYKFYEKTIKPYLPIVFVSGNCDKNKLEKILKKYL
;
A
#
# COMPACT_ATOMS: atom_id res chain seq x y z
N LYS A 1 10.76 -21.58 -16.55
CA LYS A 1 10.98 -21.36 -15.10
C LYS A 1 10.93 -19.87 -14.85
N PHE A 2 10.11 -19.44 -13.88
CA PHE A 2 10.07 -18.04 -13.46
C PHE A 2 11.36 -17.68 -12.74
N LYS A 3 11.95 -16.54 -13.10
CA LYS A 3 13.17 -15.99 -12.46
C LYS A 3 12.85 -15.08 -11.26
N THR A 4 11.58 -14.81 -11.04
CA THR A 4 11.10 -13.93 -9.97
C THR A 4 10.11 -14.66 -9.08
N LEU A 5 10.04 -14.22 -7.83
CA LEU A 5 9.02 -14.56 -6.85
C LEU A 5 8.20 -13.30 -6.57
N ILE A 6 6.89 -13.44 -6.59
CA ILE A 6 5.94 -12.37 -6.29
C ILE A 6 5.18 -12.78 -5.02
N ILE A 7 5.19 -11.92 -4.02
CA ILE A 7 4.40 -12.07 -2.80
C ILE A 7 3.44 -10.89 -2.72
N LYS A 8 2.15 -11.17 -2.53
CA LYS A 8 1.11 -10.14 -2.39
C LYS A 8 0.43 -10.28 -1.05
N PHE A 9 0.27 -9.17 -0.36
CA PHE A 9 -0.52 -9.06 0.85
C PHE A 9 -1.78 -8.26 0.55
N LEU A 10 -2.94 -8.90 0.72
CA LEU A 10 -4.23 -8.28 0.47
C LEU A 10 -4.95 -8.05 1.78
N TYR A 11 -5.34 -6.81 2.03
CA TYR A 11 -6.12 -6.39 3.21
C TYR A 11 -7.47 -5.90 2.74
N PRO A 12 -8.56 -6.60 3.08
CA PRO A 12 -9.92 -6.16 2.76
C PRO A 12 -10.33 -4.99 3.66
N PHE A 13 -11.02 -4.02 3.10
CA PHE A 13 -11.68 -2.95 3.85
C PHE A 13 -12.91 -2.43 3.12
N GLU A 14 -13.81 -1.80 3.84
CA GLU A 14 -15.00 -1.18 3.27
C GLU A 14 -14.70 0.25 2.84
N ILE A 15 -15.20 0.61 1.67
CA ILE A 15 -15.12 1.98 1.15
C ILE A 15 -16.22 2.80 1.82
N SER A 16 -15.88 3.96 2.35
CA SER A 16 -16.84 4.98 2.78
C SER A 16 -16.44 6.35 2.28
N LYS A 17 -17.42 7.22 2.07
CA LYS A 17 -17.18 8.59 1.60
C LYS A 17 -16.27 9.37 2.55
N GLU A 18 -16.40 9.12 3.85
CA GLU A 18 -15.65 9.79 4.90
C GLU A 18 -14.17 9.41 4.92
N ASN A 19 -13.83 8.25 4.36
CA ASN A 19 -12.48 7.66 4.44
C ASN A 19 -11.68 7.76 3.13
N LEU A 20 -12.21 8.38 2.09
CA LEU A 20 -11.57 8.41 0.77
C LEU A 20 -10.16 8.99 0.81
N ALA A 21 -9.96 10.11 1.49
CA ALA A 21 -8.63 10.73 1.61
C ALA A 21 -7.66 9.84 2.40
N CYS A 22 -8.11 9.27 3.54
CA CYS A 22 -7.30 8.30 4.32
C CYS A 22 -6.93 7.09 3.47
N MET A 23 -7.90 6.55 2.73
CA MET A 23 -7.73 5.39 1.86
C MET A 23 -6.67 5.63 0.78
N CYS A 24 -6.59 6.82 0.22
CA CYS A 24 -5.59 7.15 -0.79
C CYS A 24 -4.22 7.49 -0.20
N MET A 25 -4.19 8.07 0.99
CA MET A 25 -2.97 8.49 1.68
C MET A 25 -2.22 7.31 2.31
N LEU A 26 -2.94 6.42 3.01
CA LEU A 26 -2.34 5.36 3.83
C LEU A 26 -1.29 4.52 3.10
N PRO A 27 -1.55 3.91 1.93
CA PRO A 27 -0.55 3.05 1.30
C PRO A 27 0.72 3.80 0.87
N ARG A 28 0.63 5.10 0.60
CA ARG A 28 1.78 5.94 0.27
C ARG A 28 2.73 6.11 1.45
N LEU A 29 2.17 6.21 2.65
CA LEU A 29 2.94 6.34 3.89
C LEU A 29 3.57 5.02 4.35
N LEU A 30 3.10 3.88 3.81
CA LEU A 30 3.58 2.56 4.22
C LEU A 30 4.71 1.98 3.36
N ILE A 31 5.02 2.55 2.17
CA ILE A 31 5.93 1.88 1.23
C ILE A 31 7.33 2.51 1.09
N ASN A 32 7.57 3.69 1.66
CA ASN A 32 8.82 4.42 1.44
C ASN A 32 9.62 4.66 2.72
N THR A 33 9.04 4.37 3.88
CA THR A 33 9.70 4.50 5.19
C THR A 33 9.14 3.47 6.16
N SER A 34 9.81 3.27 7.28
CA SER A 34 9.34 2.43 8.39
C SER A 34 9.83 2.98 9.73
N GLU A 35 9.41 2.38 10.84
CA GLU A 35 9.90 2.75 12.17
C GLU A 35 11.43 2.68 12.25
N LYS A 36 12.03 1.67 11.64
CA LYS A 36 13.49 1.44 11.63
C LYS A 36 14.22 2.32 10.62
N PHE A 37 13.62 2.57 9.46
CA PHE A 37 14.20 3.35 8.35
C PHE A 37 13.31 4.56 8.09
N ARG A 38 13.49 5.60 8.92
CA ARG A 38 12.61 6.78 8.91
C ARG A 38 12.85 7.71 7.72
N LYS A 39 14.05 7.67 7.15
CA LYS A 39 14.42 8.44 5.97
C LYS A 39 14.35 7.57 4.72
N GLU A 40 13.87 8.16 3.64
CA GLU A 40 13.71 7.44 2.36
C GLU A 40 15.04 6.92 1.81
N ASP A 41 16.14 7.67 1.97
CA ASP A 41 17.44 7.22 1.50
C ASP A 41 17.96 6.00 2.29
N GLU A 42 17.70 5.93 3.59
CA GLU A 42 18.02 4.77 4.43
C GLU A 42 17.14 3.56 4.05
N PHE A 43 15.86 3.81 3.84
CA PHE A 43 14.93 2.78 3.39
C PHE A 43 15.32 2.22 2.02
N GLN A 44 15.68 3.08 1.06
CA GLN A 44 16.11 2.67 -0.27
C GLN A 44 17.43 1.88 -0.26
N LYS A 45 18.37 2.22 0.61
CA LYS A 45 19.59 1.43 0.80
C LYS A 45 19.27 0.01 1.27
N GLU A 46 18.36 -0.12 2.24
CA GLU A 46 17.95 -1.43 2.73
C GLU A 46 17.12 -2.22 1.72
N PHE A 47 16.26 -1.53 0.97
CA PHE A 47 15.54 -2.09 -0.17
C PHE A 47 16.49 -2.77 -1.17
N LEU A 48 17.59 -2.08 -1.54
CA LEU A 48 18.60 -2.62 -2.44
C LEU A 48 19.39 -3.78 -1.82
N ARG A 49 19.73 -3.71 -0.54
CA ARG A 49 20.42 -4.79 0.19
C ARG A 49 19.60 -6.08 0.24
N ASN A 50 18.30 -5.96 0.29
CA ASN A 50 17.38 -7.10 0.25
C ASN A 50 17.00 -7.52 -1.19
N TYR A 51 17.74 -7.08 -2.22
CA TYR A 51 17.52 -7.41 -3.63
C TYR A 51 16.06 -7.26 -4.08
N ILE A 52 15.32 -6.34 -3.50
CA ILE A 52 13.93 -6.11 -3.85
C ILE A 52 13.88 -5.45 -5.22
N LEU A 53 13.22 -6.11 -6.19
CA LEU A 53 13.05 -5.59 -7.53
C LEU A 53 11.91 -4.58 -7.62
N ASN A 54 10.85 -4.81 -6.85
CA ASN A 54 9.73 -3.91 -6.76
C ASN A 54 9.01 -4.10 -5.43
N PHE A 55 8.69 -2.98 -4.78
CA PHE A 55 7.73 -2.90 -3.70
C PHE A 55 6.72 -1.81 -4.04
N SER A 56 5.51 -2.20 -4.28
CA SER A 56 4.46 -1.30 -4.72
C SER A 56 3.13 -1.66 -4.07
N TYR A 57 2.16 -0.79 -4.23
CA TYR A 57 0.79 -1.08 -3.86
C TYR A 57 -0.15 -0.81 -5.04
N ASN A 58 -1.27 -1.50 -5.02
CA ASN A 58 -2.43 -1.14 -5.81
C ASN A 58 -3.70 -1.39 -5.00
N ARG A 59 -4.79 -0.82 -5.45
CA ARG A 59 -6.12 -1.03 -4.91
C ARG A 59 -6.90 -1.91 -5.88
N ILE A 60 -7.58 -2.91 -5.33
CA ILE A 60 -8.51 -3.76 -6.07
C ILE A 60 -9.90 -3.43 -5.55
N GLU A 61 -10.75 -2.91 -6.40
CA GLU A 61 -12.11 -2.50 -6.05
C GLU A 61 -13.11 -3.51 -6.59
N LEU A 62 -13.92 -4.08 -5.69
CA LEU A 62 -15.00 -5.01 -5.99
C LEU A 62 -16.28 -4.45 -5.38
N VAL A 63 -17.14 -3.86 -6.19
CA VAL A 63 -18.44 -3.23 -5.86
C VAL A 63 -18.53 -2.57 -4.48
N LYS A 64 -18.50 -3.35 -3.38
CA LYS A 64 -18.61 -2.88 -1.98
C LYS A 64 -17.34 -3.08 -1.15
N GLN A 65 -16.42 -3.90 -1.64
CA GLN A 65 -15.18 -4.21 -0.95
C GLN A 65 -14.00 -3.65 -1.73
N CYS A 66 -13.03 -3.16 -1.01
CA CYS A 66 -11.74 -2.78 -1.55
C CYS A 66 -10.65 -3.57 -0.86
N PHE A 67 -9.58 -3.85 -1.60
CA PHE A 67 -8.40 -4.49 -1.06
C PHE A 67 -7.19 -3.59 -1.28
N TYR A 68 -6.43 -3.34 -0.24
CA TYR A 68 -5.04 -2.95 -0.43
C TYR A 68 -4.25 -4.17 -0.83
N CYS A 69 -3.57 -4.09 -1.95
CA CYS A 69 -2.68 -5.13 -2.43
C CYS A 69 -1.24 -4.59 -2.42
N PHE A 70 -0.46 -4.97 -1.40
CA PHE A 70 0.97 -4.68 -1.37
C PHE A 70 1.71 -5.78 -2.10
N ASN A 71 2.54 -5.40 -3.07
CA ASN A 71 3.26 -6.31 -3.94
C ASN A 71 4.76 -6.25 -3.65
N LEU A 72 5.34 -7.38 -3.35
CA LEU A 72 6.78 -7.58 -3.27
C LEU A 72 7.23 -8.45 -4.42
N VAL A 73 8.18 -7.97 -5.21
CA VAL A 73 8.82 -8.73 -6.29
C VAL A 73 10.30 -8.86 -6.01
N VAL A 74 10.77 -10.09 -5.96
CA VAL A 74 12.17 -10.43 -5.69
C VAL A 74 12.68 -11.46 -6.69
N PRO A 75 14.01 -11.63 -6.88
CA PRO A 75 14.56 -12.75 -7.63
C PRO A 75 14.14 -14.09 -7.02
N ALA A 76 14.08 -15.14 -7.83
CA ALA A 76 13.78 -16.47 -7.33
C ALA A 76 14.86 -16.94 -6.33
N PRO A 77 14.49 -17.53 -5.16
CA PRO A 77 15.43 -17.87 -4.10
C PRO A 77 16.56 -18.84 -4.48
N LYS A 78 16.41 -19.61 -5.57
CA LYS A 78 17.45 -20.49 -6.10
C LYS A 78 18.65 -19.77 -6.71
N GLU A 79 18.50 -18.48 -6.96
CA GLU A 79 19.51 -17.62 -7.59
C GLU A 79 20.35 -16.86 -6.55
N ILE A 80 19.96 -16.94 -5.24
CA ILE A 80 20.50 -16.09 -4.17
C ILE A 80 20.56 -16.90 -2.86
N ASP A 81 21.36 -16.41 -1.89
CA ASP A 81 21.64 -16.98 -0.59
C ASP A 81 20.38 -17.36 0.23
N GLU A 82 20.47 -18.40 1.06
CA GLU A 82 19.32 -18.97 1.78
C GLU A 82 18.63 -18.01 2.75
N ASP A 83 19.39 -17.11 3.37
CA ASP A 83 18.86 -16.14 4.35
C ASP A 83 18.18 -14.94 3.70
N PHE A 84 18.39 -14.77 2.40
CA PHE A 84 17.83 -13.70 1.62
C PHE A 84 16.30 -13.63 1.70
N LEU A 85 15.62 -14.76 1.48
CA LEU A 85 14.15 -14.80 1.45
C LEU A 85 13.55 -14.39 2.81
N GLU A 86 14.16 -14.86 3.89
CA GLU A 86 13.71 -14.54 5.25
C GLU A 86 13.89 -13.05 5.55
N ASN A 87 15.05 -12.48 5.26
CA ASN A 87 15.34 -11.07 5.49
C ASN A 87 14.41 -10.16 4.67
N THR A 88 14.17 -10.52 3.41
CA THR A 88 13.30 -9.75 2.52
C THR A 88 11.83 -9.80 2.96
N VAL A 89 11.32 -10.98 3.32
CA VAL A 89 9.94 -11.12 3.81
C VAL A 89 9.76 -10.40 5.14
N LYS A 90 10.74 -10.51 6.04
CA LYS A 90 10.75 -9.74 7.29
C LYS A 90 10.72 -8.25 7.05
N PHE A 91 11.58 -7.74 6.17
CA PHE A 91 11.60 -6.31 5.81
C PHE A 91 10.24 -5.86 5.28
N PHE A 92 9.62 -6.63 4.39
CA PHE A 92 8.31 -6.36 3.83
C PHE A 92 7.22 -6.29 4.91
N ILE A 93 7.17 -7.27 5.80
CA ILE A 93 6.21 -7.32 6.91
C ILE A 93 6.44 -6.16 7.88
N GLU A 94 7.69 -5.92 8.30
CA GLU A 94 8.01 -4.83 9.22
C GLU A 94 7.67 -3.45 8.62
N THR A 95 7.84 -3.27 7.32
CA THR A 95 7.46 -2.01 6.65
C THR A 95 5.95 -1.74 6.77
N ILE A 96 5.12 -2.76 6.65
CA ILE A 96 3.66 -2.61 6.73
C ILE A 96 3.17 -2.49 8.18
N TYR A 97 3.70 -3.32 9.10
CA TYR A 97 3.21 -3.39 10.48
C TYR A 97 3.94 -2.47 11.47
N LYS A 98 5.12 -1.96 11.09
CA LYS A 98 5.90 -0.98 11.86
C LYS A 98 6.18 0.27 11.02
N PRO A 99 5.11 1.02 10.66
CA PRO A 99 5.27 2.23 9.85
C PRO A 99 6.01 3.33 10.62
N ASN A 100 6.44 4.36 9.90
CA ASN A 100 7.09 5.55 10.48
C ASN A 100 6.06 6.41 11.23
N VAL A 101 5.78 6.01 12.46
CA VAL A 101 4.79 6.64 13.34
C VAL A 101 5.47 7.06 14.64
N LYS A 102 5.06 8.21 15.18
CA LYS A 102 5.46 8.72 16.49
C LYS A 102 4.27 9.34 17.18
N ASN A 103 4.02 8.97 18.45
CA ASN A 103 2.92 9.49 19.28
C ASN A 103 1.52 9.33 18.62
N GLY A 104 1.29 8.25 17.85
CA GLY A 104 0.00 8.02 17.19
C GLY A 104 -0.22 8.83 15.91
N GLU A 105 0.84 9.32 15.30
CA GLU A 105 0.81 10.11 14.08
C GLU A 105 1.90 9.67 13.11
N PHE A 106 1.58 9.63 11.82
CA PHE A 106 2.60 9.47 10.77
C PHE A 106 3.53 10.66 10.75
N ASP A 107 4.75 10.46 10.25
CA ASP A 107 5.74 11.52 10.09
C ASP A 107 5.17 12.69 9.29
N LEU A 108 5.28 13.91 9.83
CA LEU A 108 4.64 15.11 9.26
C LEU A 108 5.26 15.52 7.92
N ASP A 109 6.57 15.40 7.77
CA ASP A 109 7.28 15.79 6.54
C ASP A 109 6.92 14.83 5.40
N GLN A 110 6.90 13.52 5.67
CA GLN A 110 6.45 12.51 4.72
C GLN A 110 4.98 12.73 4.35
N PHE A 111 4.12 12.92 5.34
CA PHE A 111 2.70 13.17 5.12
C PHE A 111 2.45 14.40 4.25
N THR A 112 3.11 15.51 4.54
CA THR A 112 2.95 16.76 3.79
C THR A 112 3.36 16.58 2.32
N ARG A 113 4.49 15.95 2.08
CA ARG A 113 4.97 15.66 0.73
C ARG A 113 4.01 14.75 -0.06
N GLU A 114 3.55 13.65 0.55
CA GLU A 114 2.61 12.73 -0.11
C GLU A 114 1.24 13.38 -0.35
N LYS A 115 0.80 14.26 0.55
CA LYS A 115 -0.42 15.05 0.40
C LYS A 115 -0.34 15.97 -0.84
N GLU A 116 0.76 16.66 -1.01
CA GLU A 116 0.98 17.51 -2.19
C GLU A 116 1.09 16.67 -3.48
N CYS A 117 1.76 15.52 -3.45
CA CYS A 117 1.80 14.58 -4.58
C CYS A 117 0.39 14.10 -4.98
N LEU A 118 -0.47 13.81 -4.00
CA LEU A 118 -1.86 13.44 -4.27
C LEU A 118 -2.64 14.58 -4.91
N LYS A 119 -2.52 15.80 -4.41
CA LYS A 119 -3.18 17.00 -4.99
C LYS A 119 -2.77 17.22 -6.45
N ILE A 120 -1.47 17.12 -6.73
CA ILE A 120 -0.93 17.21 -8.09
C ILE A 120 -1.52 16.08 -8.97
N GLY A 121 -1.57 14.85 -8.45
CA GLY A 121 -2.14 13.70 -9.14
C GLY A 121 -3.60 13.91 -9.52
N ILE A 122 -4.43 14.42 -8.60
CA ILE A 122 -5.85 14.76 -8.84
C ILE A 122 -5.97 15.83 -9.94
N ASN A 123 -5.21 16.90 -9.84
CA ASN A 123 -5.25 17.98 -10.82
C ASN A 123 -4.83 17.50 -12.22
N ASN A 124 -3.84 16.62 -12.30
CA ASN A 124 -3.40 16.05 -13.58
C ASN A 124 -4.43 15.06 -14.15
N SER A 125 -5.09 14.27 -13.30
CA SER A 125 -6.11 13.31 -13.75
C SER A 125 -7.34 14.03 -14.38
N LYS A 126 -7.71 15.21 -13.88
CA LYS A 126 -8.76 16.06 -14.49
C LYS A 126 -8.46 16.46 -15.93
N ARG A 127 -7.19 16.47 -16.33
CA ARG A 127 -6.75 16.75 -17.70
C ARG A 127 -6.82 15.55 -18.62
N ASN A 128 -6.96 14.35 -18.08
CA ASN A 128 -7.16 13.13 -18.86
C ASN A 128 -8.62 12.99 -19.25
N ILE A 129 -8.97 13.47 -20.46
CA ILE A 129 -10.34 13.50 -20.98
C ILE A 129 -10.99 12.12 -20.96
N ASN A 130 -10.27 11.07 -21.34
CA ASN A 130 -10.80 9.70 -21.37
C ASN A 130 -11.14 9.20 -19.95
N GLY A 131 -10.22 9.34 -18.99
CA GLY A 131 -10.44 8.96 -17.60
C GLY A 131 -11.61 9.75 -16.98
N TYR A 132 -11.65 11.05 -17.21
CA TYR A 132 -12.71 11.91 -16.73
C TYR A 132 -14.09 11.53 -17.32
N SER A 133 -14.15 11.22 -18.63
CA SER A 133 -15.40 10.80 -19.28
C SER A 133 -15.91 9.48 -18.73
N ILE A 134 -15.04 8.48 -18.53
CA ILE A 134 -15.41 7.20 -17.92
C ILE A 134 -15.97 7.42 -16.51
N GLN A 135 -15.32 8.26 -15.73
CA GLN A 135 -15.77 8.60 -14.39
C GLN A 135 -17.16 9.23 -14.39
N ARG A 136 -17.43 10.15 -15.30
CA ARG A 136 -18.77 10.75 -15.45
C ARG A 136 -19.84 9.71 -15.81
N VAL A 137 -19.48 8.71 -16.63
CA VAL A 137 -20.39 7.60 -16.92
C VAL A 137 -20.69 6.79 -15.65
N TYR A 138 -19.69 6.48 -14.83
CA TYR A 138 -19.91 5.77 -13.56
C TYR A 138 -20.80 6.57 -12.60
N GLU A 139 -20.66 7.88 -12.53
CA GLU A 139 -21.53 8.75 -11.73
C GLU A 139 -23.00 8.73 -12.18
N LEU A 140 -23.25 8.51 -13.47
CA LEU A 140 -24.61 8.44 -14.03
C LEU A 140 -25.26 7.07 -13.86
N ILE A 141 -24.46 5.98 -13.85
CA ILE A 141 -24.97 4.60 -13.83
C ILE A 141 -25.14 4.10 -12.38
N ASP A 142 -24.34 4.60 -11.44
CA ASP A 142 -24.30 4.05 -10.09
C ASP A 142 -25.31 4.71 -9.15
N ASP A 143 -26.44 4.03 -8.95
CA ASP A 143 -27.44 4.44 -7.96
C ASP A 143 -27.01 4.14 -6.51
N THR A 144 -26.01 3.24 -6.30
CA THR A 144 -25.51 2.87 -4.98
C THR A 144 -24.51 3.87 -4.41
N GLY A 145 -23.89 4.68 -5.28
CA GLY A 145 -22.88 5.67 -4.92
C GLY A 145 -21.45 5.12 -4.75
N TYR A 146 -21.21 3.83 -4.97
CA TYR A 146 -19.86 3.25 -4.85
C TYR A 146 -18.94 3.63 -6.00
N LEU A 147 -19.44 3.58 -7.23
CA LEU A 147 -18.68 3.99 -8.42
C LEU A 147 -18.50 5.52 -8.48
N LYS A 148 -19.34 6.26 -7.75
CA LYS A 148 -19.22 7.72 -7.58
C LYS A 148 -18.13 8.11 -6.58
N MET A 149 -17.60 7.17 -5.78
CA MET A 149 -16.53 7.41 -4.84
C MET A 149 -15.20 7.56 -5.59
N ASP A 150 -15.06 8.66 -6.28
CA ASP A 150 -13.97 8.99 -7.15
C ASP A 150 -12.83 9.68 -6.43
N LEU A 151 -11.66 9.56 -7.05
CA LEU A 151 -10.43 10.28 -6.75
C LEU A 151 -10.63 11.81 -6.68
N TYR A 152 -11.63 12.35 -7.39
CA TYR A 152 -11.92 13.79 -7.41
C TYR A 152 -12.69 14.27 -6.18
N ASN A 153 -13.50 13.41 -5.59
CA ASN A 153 -14.39 13.78 -4.49
C ASN A 153 -13.68 13.88 -3.13
N TYR A 154 -12.44 13.37 -3.01
CA TYR A 154 -11.69 13.50 -1.77
C TYR A 154 -10.71 14.68 -1.74
N ALA A 155 -10.63 15.48 -2.79
CA ALA A 155 -9.73 16.64 -2.84
C ALA A 155 -9.98 17.60 -1.67
N GLU A 156 -11.25 17.85 -1.35
CA GLU A 156 -11.64 18.70 -0.21
C GLU A 156 -11.28 18.05 1.13
N GLN A 157 -11.43 16.72 1.24
CA GLN A 157 -11.04 15.98 2.45
C GLN A 157 -9.52 16.03 2.68
N LEU A 158 -8.71 16.07 1.61
CA LEU A 158 -7.27 16.21 1.74
C LEU A 158 -6.87 17.49 2.46
N ASP A 159 -7.61 18.58 2.29
CA ASP A 159 -7.24 19.86 2.91
C ASP A 159 -7.29 19.79 4.45
N THR A 160 -8.27 19.09 4.98
CA THR A 160 -8.46 18.92 6.43
C THR A 160 -7.80 17.68 7.02
N LEU A 161 -7.31 16.75 6.18
CA LEU A 161 -6.70 15.49 6.60
C LEU A 161 -5.43 15.73 7.42
N THR A 162 -5.33 15.01 8.54
CA THR A 162 -4.16 15.04 9.45
C THR A 162 -3.40 13.71 9.48
N PRO A 163 -2.11 13.69 9.89
CA PRO A 163 -1.35 12.45 10.08
C PRO A 163 -2.00 11.49 11.09
N SER A 164 -2.66 12.03 12.10
CA SER A 164 -3.39 11.26 13.12
C SER A 164 -4.61 10.55 12.55
N ASP A 165 -5.35 11.18 11.62
CA ASP A 165 -6.52 10.57 11.00
C ASP A 165 -6.13 9.36 10.16
N VAL A 166 -5.03 9.47 9.41
CA VAL A 166 -4.50 8.34 8.62
C VAL A 166 -4.00 7.23 9.53
N TYR A 167 -3.39 7.56 10.67
CA TYR A 167 -2.97 6.54 11.63
C TYR A 167 -4.15 5.80 12.25
N LYS A 168 -5.21 6.50 12.67
CA LYS A 168 -6.45 5.88 13.15
C LYS A 168 -7.09 4.98 12.09
N PHE A 169 -7.02 5.38 10.83
CA PHE A 169 -7.50 4.56 9.73
C PHE A 169 -6.64 3.30 9.54
N TYR A 170 -5.31 3.41 9.64
CA TYR A 170 -4.39 2.27 9.66
C TYR A 170 -4.70 1.28 10.79
N GLU A 171 -4.95 1.77 12.00
CA GLU A 171 -5.30 0.95 13.16
C GLU A 171 -6.61 0.18 13.00
N LYS A 172 -7.50 0.64 12.14
CA LYS A 172 -8.77 -0.04 11.83
C LYS A 172 -8.67 -1.01 10.65
N THR A 173 -7.81 -0.73 9.67
CA THR A 173 -7.88 -1.40 8.37
C THR A 173 -6.74 -2.38 8.10
N ILE A 174 -5.56 -2.16 8.69
CA ILE A 174 -4.38 -3.02 8.44
C ILE A 174 -3.87 -3.64 9.73
N LYS A 175 -3.58 -2.82 10.73
CA LYS A 175 -2.88 -3.24 11.95
C LYS A 175 -3.50 -4.46 12.67
N PRO A 176 -4.84 -4.61 12.81
CA PRO A 176 -5.45 -5.71 13.54
C PRO A 176 -5.63 -6.98 12.71
N TYR A 177 -5.37 -6.93 11.40
CA TYR A 177 -5.68 -8.02 10.48
C TYR A 177 -4.45 -8.68 9.91
N LEU A 178 -4.54 -10.01 9.74
CA LEU A 178 -3.58 -10.74 8.91
C LEU A 178 -3.98 -10.60 7.44
N PRO A 179 -3.02 -10.45 6.51
CA PRO A 179 -3.32 -10.35 5.09
C PRO A 179 -3.75 -11.71 4.51
N ILE A 180 -4.53 -11.66 3.45
CA ILE A 180 -4.60 -12.79 2.52
C ILE A 180 -3.31 -12.78 1.73
N VAL A 181 -2.52 -13.87 1.84
CA VAL A 181 -1.21 -13.96 1.18
C VAL A 181 -1.33 -14.74 -0.11
N PHE A 182 -0.97 -14.09 -1.22
CA PHE A 182 -0.86 -14.74 -2.53
C PHE A 182 0.61 -14.79 -2.95
N VAL A 183 1.05 -15.95 -3.40
CA VAL A 183 2.45 -16.18 -3.84
C VAL A 183 2.47 -16.78 -5.23
N SER A 184 3.30 -16.22 -6.10
CA SER A 184 3.52 -16.72 -7.46
C SER A 184 5.01 -16.72 -7.79
N GLY A 185 5.53 -17.86 -8.25
CA GLY A 185 6.92 -18.01 -8.62
C GLY A 185 7.53 -19.33 -8.13
N ASN A 186 8.85 -19.44 -8.23
CA ASN A 186 9.59 -20.65 -7.86
C ASN A 186 10.21 -20.50 -6.47
N CYS A 187 9.55 -21.02 -5.44
CA CYS A 187 10.06 -21.07 -4.06
C CYS A 187 9.68 -22.39 -3.38
N ASP A 188 10.35 -22.70 -2.28
CA ASP A 188 9.92 -23.76 -1.37
C ASP A 188 8.72 -23.26 -0.55
N LYS A 189 7.55 -23.86 -0.80
CA LYS A 189 6.31 -23.51 -0.12
C LYS A 189 6.42 -23.65 1.40
N ASN A 190 7.01 -24.75 1.89
CA ASN A 190 7.09 -25.03 3.33
C ASN A 190 8.02 -24.05 4.03
N LYS A 191 9.15 -23.71 3.39
CA LYS A 191 10.09 -22.71 3.91
C LYS A 191 9.43 -21.32 3.99
N LEU A 192 8.77 -20.89 2.91
CA LEU A 192 8.09 -19.60 2.88
C LEU A 192 6.95 -19.52 3.91
N GLU A 193 6.16 -20.58 4.05
CA GLU A 193 5.07 -20.63 5.03
C GLU A 193 5.60 -20.52 6.48
N LYS A 194 6.71 -21.17 6.79
CA LYS A 194 7.38 -21.03 8.11
C LYS A 194 7.84 -19.60 8.37
N ILE A 195 8.42 -18.95 7.36
CA ILE A 195 8.87 -17.56 7.44
C ILE A 195 7.68 -16.63 7.69
N LEU A 196 6.61 -16.77 6.90
CA LEU A 196 5.40 -15.98 7.08
C LEU A 196 4.79 -16.15 8.47
N LYS A 197 4.64 -17.38 8.96
CA LYS A 197 4.12 -17.66 10.30
C LYS A 197 5.01 -17.14 11.44
N LYS A 198 6.29 -16.91 11.19
CA LYS A 198 7.22 -16.36 12.18
C LYS A 198 7.08 -14.85 12.36
N TYR A 199 6.70 -14.13 11.31
CA TYR A 199 6.71 -12.67 11.29
C TYR A 199 5.33 -12.02 11.17
N LEU A 200 4.29 -12.74 10.76
CA LEU A 200 2.89 -12.33 10.79
C LEU A 200 2.22 -12.76 12.11
#